data_6ab216094f0776ac44c92892b8f8ce5d
#
_entry.id   6ab216094f0776ac44c92892b8f8ce5d
#
_cell.length_a   1.000
_cell.length_b   1.000
_cell.length_c   1.000
_cell.angle_alpha   90.00
_cell.angle_beta   90.00
_cell.angle_gamma   90.00
#
_symmetry.space_group_name_H-M   'P 1'
#
loop_
_entity.id
_entity.type
_entity.pdbx_description
1 polymer ?
#
loop_
_entity_poly.entity_id
_entity_poly.type
_entity_poly.pdbx_seq_one_letter_code
_entity_poly.pdbx_strand_id
1 'polypeptide(L)'
;YLPGIPDGYAMIGAYAQGNYDKPSDCILAVKPANEQSISLLQIPGNWNRVWTDKGSGASMDGSIWHPTPQSNNYVCLGSIAKKGYKQPNLSNYVCVHRCLVESIPVNYPVWSTKGTGSKQKTNVYKLHNSNSFFAVPGKNSPASLTDIKGNMSCSF
;
A
#
# COMPACT_ATOMS: atom_id res chain seq x y z
N TYR A 1 4.39 0.99 9.02
CA TYR A 1 3.92 0.01 10.01
C TYR A 1 2.95 -0.99 9.39
N LEU A 2 3.14 -2.29 9.69
CA LEU A 2 2.16 -3.33 9.36
C LEU A 2 1.07 -3.31 10.44
N PRO A 3 -0.21 -3.22 10.06
CA PRO A 3 -1.31 -3.18 11.02
C PRO A 3 -1.58 -4.56 11.62
N GLY A 4 -2.10 -4.58 12.84
CA GLY A 4 -2.79 -5.76 13.38
C GLY A 4 -4.17 -5.88 12.72
N ILE A 5 -4.39 -6.99 12.01
CA ILE A 5 -5.64 -7.22 11.27
C ILE A 5 -6.52 -8.17 12.08
N PRO A 6 -7.79 -7.80 12.38
CA PRO A 6 -8.72 -8.69 13.05
C PRO A 6 -9.01 -9.95 12.24
N ASP A 7 -9.38 -11.03 12.93
CA ASP A 7 -9.76 -12.29 12.29
C ASP A 7 -10.89 -12.09 11.27
N GLY A 8 -10.77 -12.73 10.12
CA GLY A 8 -11.72 -12.61 9.01
C GLY A 8 -11.60 -11.34 8.16
N TYR A 9 -10.73 -10.40 8.54
CA TYR A 9 -10.42 -9.21 7.75
C TYR A 9 -9.11 -9.38 6.98
N ALA A 10 -8.95 -8.60 5.94
CA ALA A 10 -7.72 -8.50 5.16
C ALA A 10 -7.23 -7.07 5.08
N MET A 11 -5.92 -6.89 4.97
CA MET A 11 -5.30 -5.60 4.72
C MET A 11 -5.28 -5.27 3.22
N ILE A 12 -5.36 -3.99 2.91
CA ILE A 12 -5.23 -3.45 1.54
C ILE A 12 -4.03 -2.50 1.41
N GLY A 13 -3.14 -2.51 2.39
CA GLY A 13 -1.95 -1.70 2.48
C GLY A 13 -1.44 -1.61 3.91
N ALA A 14 -0.42 -0.80 4.13
CA ALA A 14 0.16 -0.54 5.45
C ALA A 14 0.16 0.96 5.77
N TYR A 15 0.40 1.31 7.02
CA TYR A 15 0.43 2.68 7.49
C TYR A 15 1.83 3.30 7.37
N ALA A 16 1.90 4.56 6.97
CA ALA A 16 3.12 5.35 6.98
C ALA A 16 2.88 6.75 7.57
N GLN A 17 3.88 7.25 8.28
CA GLN A 17 3.94 8.62 8.81
C GLN A 17 5.35 9.17 8.68
N GLY A 18 5.49 10.50 8.68
CA GLY A 18 6.74 11.20 8.41
C GLY A 18 7.66 11.39 9.63
N ASN A 19 7.38 10.73 10.74
CA ASN A 19 8.17 10.81 11.98
C ASN A 19 8.45 9.40 12.56
N TYR A 20 9.18 9.36 13.68
CA TYR A 20 9.54 8.12 14.37
C TYR A 20 8.62 7.79 15.55
N ASP A 21 7.54 8.52 15.72
CA ASP A 21 6.58 8.29 16.80
C ASP A 21 5.83 6.97 16.59
N LYS A 22 5.13 6.52 17.63
CA LYS A 22 4.20 5.41 17.51
C LYS A 22 3.13 5.74 16.48
N PRO A 23 2.59 4.75 15.74
CA PRO A 23 1.49 4.99 14.82
C PRO A 23 0.34 5.70 15.52
N SER A 24 -0.10 6.82 14.95
CA SER A 24 -1.12 7.69 15.55
C SER A 24 -2.50 7.49 14.92
N ASP A 25 -2.61 6.61 13.93
CA ASP A 25 -3.83 6.44 13.14
C ASP A 25 -4.06 4.97 12.77
N CYS A 26 -5.27 4.65 12.30
CA CYS A 26 -5.69 3.34 11.85
C CYS A 26 -5.75 3.29 10.33
N ILE A 27 -5.64 2.11 9.75
CA ILE A 27 -5.93 1.86 8.34
C ILE A 27 -7.24 1.11 8.19
N LEU A 28 -7.81 1.19 6.99
CA LEU A 28 -8.98 0.40 6.62
C LEU A 28 -8.58 -1.07 6.41
N ALA A 29 -9.29 -1.97 7.06
CA ALA A 29 -9.28 -3.40 6.77
C ALA A 29 -10.63 -3.82 6.17
N VAL A 30 -10.62 -4.80 5.29
CA VAL A 30 -11.80 -5.23 4.53
C VAL A 30 -12.11 -6.71 4.77
N LYS A 31 -13.40 -7.05 4.69
CA LYS A 31 -13.88 -8.43 4.61
C LYS A 31 -15.07 -8.52 3.66
N PRO A 32 -15.36 -9.68 3.06
CA PRO A 32 -16.61 -9.87 2.33
C PRO A 32 -17.81 -9.71 3.28
N ALA A 33 -18.84 -9.00 2.84
CA ALA A 33 -20.08 -8.84 3.61
C ALA A 33 -20.96 -10.10 3.53
N ASN A 34 -20.86 -10.85 2.41
CA ASN A 34 -21.61 -12.06 2.12
C ASN A 34 -20.87 -12.88 1.05
N GLU A 35 -21.40 -14.03 0.67
CA GLU A 35 -20.78 -14.92 -0.33
C GLU A 35 -20.61 -14.25 -1.70
N GLN A 36 -21.56 -13.42 -2.14
CA GLN A 36 -21.48 -12.72 -3.43
C GLN A 36 -20.34 -11.71 -3.46
N SER A 37 -19.99 -11.12 -2.32
CA SER A 37 -18.91 -10.14 -2.22
C SER A 37 -17.50 -10.75 -2.08
N ILE A 38 -17.36 -12.07 -1.95
CA ILE A 38 -16.05 -12.76 -1.93
C ILE A 38 -15.28 -12.48 -3.22
N SER A 39 -15.95 -12.47 -4.37
CA SER A 39 -15.33 -12.18 -5.66
C SER A 39 -14.83 -10.74 -5.83
N LEU A 40 -15.12 -9.84 -4.89
CA LEU A 40 -14.60 -8.46 -4.89
C LEU A 40 -13.18 -8.35 -4.32
N LEU A 41 -12.68 -9.42 -3.72
CA LEU A 41 -11.35 -9.49 -3.12
C LEU A 41 -10.53 -10.61 -3.76
N GLN A 42 -9.24 -10.36 -3.97
CA GLN A 42 -8.32 -11.33 -4.58
C GLN A 42 -6.95 -11.23 -3.91
N ILE A 43 -6.33 -12.35 -3.62
CA ILE A 43 -4.93 -12.35 -3.17
C ILE A 43 -4.02 -11.80 -4.28
N PRO A 44 -2.89 -11.16 -3.95
CA PRO A 44 -1.93 -10.68 -4.95
C PRO A 44 -1.41 -11.82 -5.85
N GLY A 45 -1.10 -11.47 -7.10
CA GLY A 45 -0.39 -12.38 -8.02
C GLY A 45 1.11 -12.38 -7.81
N ASN A 46 1.67 -11.22 -7.53
CA ASN A 46 3.12 -11.03 -7.34
C ASN A 46 3.41 -9.81 -6.47
N TRP A 47 4.68 -9.66 -6.05
CA TRP A 47 5.19 -8.52 -5.30
C TRP A 47 6.37 -7.88 -6.03
N ASN A 48 6.27 -6.60 -6.34
CA ASN A 48 7.33 -5.82 -6.94
C ASN A 48 8.04 -5.00 -5.88
N ARG A 49 9.38 -5.07 -5.87
CA ARG A 49 10.19 -4.25 -4.99
C ARG A 49 10.28 -2.83 -5.55
N VAL A 50 9.70 -1.87 -4.83
CA VAL A 50 9.68 -0.47 -5.22
C VAL A 50 10.94 0.25 -4.77
N TRP A 51 11.47 -0.09 -3.59
CA TRP A 51 12.61 0.59 -3.00
C TRP A 51 13.37 -0.29 -2.01
N THR A 52 14.67 -0.03 -1.88
CA THR A 52 15.52 -0.52 -0.79
C THR A 52 16.46 0.59 -0.32
N ASP A 53 16.89 0.51 0.93
CA ASP A 53 17.94 1.37 1.48
C ASP A 53 19.35 0.91 1.11
N LYS A 54 19.51 -0.17 0.33
CA LYS A 54 20.81 -0.76 -0.01
C LYS A 54 21.79 0.27 -0.54
N GLY A 55 22.94 0.38 0.15
CA GLY A 55 23.99 1.33 -0.18
C GLY A 55 23.72 2.77 0.28
N SER A 56 22.74 3.01 1.16
CA SER A 56 22.47 4.30 1.80
C SER A 56 23.38 4.58 3.00
N GLY A 57 24.01 3.55 3.56
CA GLY A 57 24.75 3.64 4.83
C GLY A 57 23.87 3.50 6.07
N ALA A 58 22.59 3.20 5.91
CA ALA A 58 21.68 2.95 7.04
C ALA A 58 22.10 1.69 7.82
N SER A 59 21.89 1.71 9.13
CA SER A 59 22.22 0.60 10.03
C SER A 59 21.22 -0.55 10.00
N MET A 60 20.02 -0.33 9.45
CA MET A 60 18.96 -1.31 9.32
C MET A 60 18.54 -1.45 7.87
N ASP A 61 18.53 -2.70 7.39
CA ASP A 61 18.05 -3.02 6.05
C ASP A 61 16.53 -2.83 5.96
N GLY A 62 16.06 -2.14 4.93
CA GLY A 62 14.66 -1.90 4.68
C GLY A 62 14.28 -1.98 3.20
N SER A 63 13.05 -2.36 2.93
CA SER A 63 12.50 -2.39 1.58
C SER A 63 11.02 -2.05 1.56
N ILE A 64 10.58 -1.47 0.43
CA ILE A 64 9.17 -1.20 0.16
C ILE A 64 8.75 -2.02 -1.04
N TRP A 65 7.58 -2.61 -0.94
CA TRP A 65 7.00 -3.50 -1.93
C TRP A 65 5.58 -3.06 -2.29
N HIS A 66 5.22 -3.25 -3.55
CA HIS A 66 3.86 -3.06 -4.02
C HIS A 66 3.40 -4.33 -4.74
N PRO A 67 2.24 -4.88 -4.37
CA PRO A 67 1.72 -6.08 -5.02
C PRO A 67 1.09 -5.76 -6.37
N THR A 68 1.05 -6.75 -7.25
CA THR A 68 0.28 -6.73 -8.49
C THR A 68 -0.87 -7.72 -8.42
N PRO A 69 -2.04 -7.40 -8.98
CA PRO A 69 -3.17 -8.31 -8.99
C PRO A 69 -2.92 -9.49 -9.94
N GLN A 70 -3.69 -10.58 -9.79
CA GLN A 70 -3.65 -11.73 -10.69
C GLN A 70 -4.36 -11.44 -12.03
N SER A 71 -5.26 -10.47 -12.06
CA SER A 71 -5.96 -10.05 -13.27
C SER A 71 -6.25 -8.55 -13.28
N ASN A 72 -6.52 -8.00 -14.46
CA ASN A 72 -6.81 -6.58 -14.65
C ASN A 72 -8.15 -6.10 -14.06
N ASN A 73 -8.98 -7.02 -13.57
CA ASN A 73 -10.24 -6.67 -12.90
C ASN A 73 -10.03 -6.20 -11.46
N TYR A 74 -8.81 -6.35 -10.92
CA TYR A 74 -8.48 -5.98 -9.54
C TYR A 74 -7.37 -4.93 -9.50
N VAL A 75 -7.32 -4.23 -8.37
CA VAL A 75 -6.29 -3.24 -8.05
C VAL A 75 -5.76 -3.52 -6.65
N CYS A 76 -4.45 -3.59 -6.52
CA CYS A 76 -3.80 -3.63 -5.22
C CYS A 76 -3.51 -2.17 -4.81
N LEU A 77 -3.99 -1.74 -3.65
CA LEU A 77 -4.02 -0.32 -3.30
C LEU A 77 -2.73 0.15 -2.63
N GLY A 78 -2.51 -0.28 -1.40
CA GLY A 78 -1.40 0.21 -0.61
C GLY A 78 -0.12 -0.61 -0.75
N SER A 79 1.01 0.04 -0.58
CA SER A 79 2.32 -0.59 -0.47
C SER A 79 2.54 -1.11 0.94
N ILE A 80 3.58 -1.92 1.11
CA ILE A 80 4.07 -2.33 2.43
C ILE A 80 5.56 -2.07 2.54
N ALA A 81 6.02 -1.80 3.76
CA ALA A 81 7.44 -1.71 4.10
C ALA A 81 7.80 -2.83 5.06
N LYS A 82 9.01 -3.36 4.92
CA LYS A 82 9.50 -4.41 5.81
C LYS A 82 11.01 -4.32 6.03
N LYS A 83 11.47 -4.95 7.11
CA LYS A 83 12.89 -5.17 7.37
C LYS A 83 13.46 -6.18 6.38
N GLY A 84 14.67 -5.90 5.89
CA GLY A 84 15.40 -6.74 4.93
C GLY A 84 14.88 -6.63 3.50
N TYR A 85 15.38 -7.47 2.62
CA TYR A 85 15.19 -7.36 1.17
C TYR A 85 14.41 -8.53 0.54
N LYS A 86 13.97 -9.50 1.36
CA LYS A 86 13.18 -10.63 0.86
C LYS A 86 11.73 -10.21 0.60
N GLN A 87 11.14 -10.79 -0.43
CA GLN A 87 9.73 -10.60 -0.77
C GLN A 87 8.83 -10.81 0.46
N PRO A 88 7.76 -9.99 0.62
CA PRO A 88 6.76 -10.22 1.64
C PRO A 88 6.08 -11.59 1.48
N ASN A 89 5.72 -12.17 2.62
CA ASN A 89 4.83 -13.33 2.68
C ASN A 89 3.66 -12.96 3.59
N LEU A 90 2.61 -12.39 2.99
CA LEU A 90 1.42 -11.91 3.70
C LEU A 90 0.20 -12.67 3.17
N SER A 91 -0.36 -13.53 4.00
CA SER A 91 -1.56 -14.32 3.68
C SER A 91 -2.86 -13.50 3.79
N ASN A 92 -2.80 -12.36 4.47
CA ASN A 92 -3.97 -11.51 4.75
C ASN A 92 -3.98 -10.18 3.96
N TYR A 93 -3.18 -10.05 2.90
CA TYR A 93 -3.28 -8.92 1.97
C TYR A 93 -4.20 -9.27 0.82
N VAL A 94 -5.08 -8.33 0.43
CA VAL A 94 -5.95 -8.48 -0.74
C VAL A 94 -5.89 -7.26 -1.66
N CYS A 95 -6.03 -7.51 -2.95
CA CYS A 95 -6.38 -6.53 -3.97
C CYS A 95 -7.91 -6.50 -4.09
N VAL A 96 -8.47 -5.36 -4.45
CA VAL A 96 -9.93 -5.15 -4.53
C VAL A 96 -10.38 -5.02 -5.97
N HIS A 97 -11.62 -5.42 -6.26
CA HIS A 97 -12.20 -5.28 -7.59
C HIS A 97 -12.27 -3.81 -8.02
N ARG A 98 -12.07 -3.53 -9.32
CA ARG A 98 -12.03 -2.16 -9.86
C ARG A 98 -13.27 -1.33 -9.58
N CYS A 99 -14.44 -1.94 -9.43
CA CYS A 99 -15.66 -1.23 -9.07
C CYS A 99 -15.60 -0.53 -7.70
N LEU A 100 -14.70 -0.97 -6.82
CA LEU A 100 -14.52 -0.43 -5.46
C LEU A 100 -13.53 0.72 -5.37
N VAL A 101 -12.87 1.09 -6.48
CA VAL A 101 -11.79 2.09 -6.44
C VAL A 101 -12.12 3.33 -7.23
N GLU A 102 -11.45 4.42 -6.88
CA GLU A 102 -11.53 5.71 -7.55
C GLU A 102 -10.15 6.37 -7.64
N SER A 103 -10.00 7.28 -8.57
CA SER A 103 -8.84 8.16 -8.66
C SER A 103 -8.95 9.25 -7.59
N ILE A 104 -7.87 9.47 -6.86
CA ILE A 104 -7.77 10.53 -5.85
C ILE A 104 -6.65 11.51 -6.19
N PRO A 105 -6.77 12.79 -5.78
CA PRO A 105 -5.70 13.75 -5.96
C PRO A 105 -4.46 13.38 -5.15
N VAL A 106 -3.30 13.83 -5.61
CA VAL A 106 -2.00 13.64 -4.95
C VAL A 106 -1.72 14.85 -4.06
N ASN A 107 -1.44 14.58 -2.79
CA ASN A 107 -0.94 15.58 -1.85
C ASN A 107 0.59 15.52 -1.74
N TYR A 108 1.15 16.29 -0.80
CA TYR A 108 2.57 16.17 -0.50
C TYR A 108 2.91 14.79 0.04
N PRO A 109 4.09 14.22 -0.30
CA PRO A 109 4.49 12.94 0.23
C PRO A 109 4.66 13.02 1.75
N VAL A 110 4.21 11.98 2.45
CA VAL A 110 4.42 11.85 3.90
C VAL A 110 5.88 11.51 4.23
N TRP A 111 6.60 10.95 3.27
CA TRP A 111 8.01 10.66 3.36
C TRP A 111 8.65 10.60 1.97
N SER A 112 9.93 10.93 1.88
CA SER A 112 10.71 10.79 0.64
C SER A 112 12.16 10.45 0.95
N THR A 113 12.86 9.94 -0.04
CA THR A 113 14.30 9.68 0.04
C THR A 113 15.16 10.93 -0.16
N LYS A 114 14.56 12.10 -0.25
CA LYS A 114 15.31 13.37 -0.38
C LYS A 114 16.18 13.59 0.87
N GLY A 115 17.47 13.77 0.68
CA GLY A 115 18.42 14.02 1.79
C GLY A 115 18.83 12.78 2.60
N THR A 116 18.36 11.57 2.28
CA THR A 116 18.66 10.35 3.05
C THR A 116 19.92 9.60 2.60
N GLY A 117 20.61 10.06 1.55
CA GLY A 117 21.74 9.31 0.96
C GLY A 117 21.32 8.08 0.14
N SER A 118 20.02 7.74 0.08
CA SER A 118 19.53 6.61 -0.68
C SER A 118 19.87 6.73 -2.17
N LYS A 119 20.37 5.65 -2.76
CA LYS A 119 20.65 5.56 -4.19
C LYS A 119 19.37 5.47 -5.03
N GLN A 120 18.38 4.74 -4.53
CA GLN A 120 17.06 4.66 -5.15
C GLN A 120 16.18 5.80 -4.64
N LYS A 121 15.54 6.52 -5.55
CA LYS A 121 14.62 7.60 -5.19
C LYS A 121 13.20 7.09 -5.15
N THR A 122 12.48 7.46 -4.10
CA THR A 122 11.05 7.14 -3.94
C THR A 122 10.36 8.20 -3.09
N ASN A 123 9.08 8.37 -3.33
CA ASN A 123 8.18 9.17 -2.52
C ASN A 123 7.06 8.26 -1.98
N VAL A 124 6.62 8.52 -0.77
CA VAL A 124 5.55 7.78 -0.09
C VAL A 124 4.38 8.72 0.12
N TYR A 125 3.23 8.37 -0.43
CA TYR A 125 2.01 9.16 -0.38
C TYR A 125 0.95 8.46 0.47
N LYS A 126 0.14 9.25 1.16
CA LYS A 126 -1.03 8.75 1.88
C LYS A 126 -2.20 8.54 0.91
N LEU A 127 -2.86 7.41 1.02
CA LEU A 127 -4.15 7.15 0.41
C LEU A 127 -5.24 7.52 1.43
N HIS A 128 -6.04 8.54 1.13
CA HIS A 128 -6.89 9.19 2.14
C HIS A 128 -8.06 8.34 2.63
N ASN A 129 -8.67 7.56 1.74
CA ASN A 129 -9.86 6.77 2.10
C ASN A 129 -9.48 5.50 2.85
N SER A 130 -8.43 4.79 2.42
CA SER A 130 -7.92 3.60 3.10
C SER A 130 -6.99 3.92 4.27
N ASN A 131 -6.46 5.13 4.32
CA ASN A 131 -5.42 5.58 5.25
C ASN A 131 -4.12 4.75 5.16
N SER A 132 -3.95 4.00 4.07
CA SER A 132 -2.71 3.29 3.75
C SER A 132 -1.73 4.18 2.98
N PHE A 133 -0.57 3.66 2.61
CA PHE A 133 0.39 4.40 1.81
C PHE A 133 0.66 3.75 0.46
N PHE A 134 1.01 4.56 -0.52
CA PHE A 134 1.48 4.14 -1.83
C PHE A 134 2.87 4.72 -2.09
N ALA A 135 3.82 3.86 -2.44
CA ALA A 135 5.18 4.26 -2.76
C ALA A 135 5.36 4.39 -4.28
N VAL A 136 5.86 5.54 -4.70
CA VAL A 136 6.12 5.86 -6.11
C VAL A 136 7.62 5.96 -6.32
N PRO A 137 8.22 5.13 -7.19
CA PRO A 137 9.63 5.24 -7.50
C PRO A 137 9.93 6.51 -8.29
N GLY A 138 11.13 7.06 -8.10
CA GLY A 138 11.57 8.28 -8.77
C GLY A 138 11.39 9.54 -7.94
N LYS A 139 11.58 10.69 -8.59
CA LYS A 139 11.53 12.02 -7.95
C LYS A 139 10.23 12.78 -8.23
N ASN A 140 9.50 12.38 -9.26
CA ASN A 140 8.31 13.09 -9.73
C ASN A 140 7.07 12.59 -9.00
N SER A 141 6.16 13.50 -8.71
CA SER A 141 4.84 13.16 -8.21
C SER A 141 3.97 12.60 -9.35
N PRO A 142 3.16 11.57 -9.08
CA PRO A 142 2.18 11.09 -10.06
C PRO A 142 1.06 12.14 -10.24
N ALA A 143 0.34 12.06 -11.35
CA ALA A 143 -0.79 12.95 -11.63
C ALA A 143 -1.99 12.66 -10.69
N SER A 144 -2.20 11.38 -10.39
CA SER A 144 -3.24 10.91 -9.47
C SER A 144 -2.79 9.60 -8.80
N LEU A 145 -3.49 9.21 -7.76
CA LEU A 145 -3.37 7.92 -7.10
C LEU A 145 -4.73 7.20 -7.15
N THR A 146 -4.72 5.91 -6.88
CA THR A 146 -5.95 5.11 -6.78
C THR A 146 -6.15 4.67 -5.34
N ASP A 147 -7.36 4.85 -4.84
CA ASP A 147 -7.75 4.43 -3.49
C ASP A 147 -9.15 3.81 -3.52
N ILE A 148 -9.54 3.20 -2.43
CA ILE A 148 -10.88 2.65 -2.27
C ILE A 148 -11.91 3.79 -2.24
N LYS A 149 -13.09 3.57 -2.82
CA LYS A 149 -14.18 4.55 -2.75
C LYS A 149 -14.63 4.78 -1.32
N GLY A 150 -15.01 6.02 -0.99
CA GLY A 150 -15.65 6.32 0.27
C GLY A 150 -16.99 5.60 0.45
N ASN A 151 -17.69 5.35 -0.64
CA ASN A 151 -18.87 4.47 -0.70
C ASN A 151 -18.50 3.17 -1.43
N MET A 152 -18.37 2.08 -0.70
CA MET A 152 -17.97 0.76 -1.21
C MET A 152 -19.14 0.02 -1.85
N SER A 153 -19.73 0.56 -2.92
CA SER A 153 -20.78 -0.09 -3.71
C SER A 153 -20.29 -0.42 -5.12
N CYS A 154 -20.65 -1.60 -5.61
CA CYS A 154 -20.49 -1.98 -7.01
C CYS A 154 -21.88 -2.14 -7.64
N SER A 155 -22.07 -1.54 -8.79
CA SER A 155 -23.19 -1.86 -9.68
C SER A 155 -22.70 -2.88 -10.70
N PHE A 156 -23.29 -4.02 -10.71
CA PHE A 156 -23.03 -5.09 -11.68
C PHE A 156 -24.12 -5.10 -12.75
#